data_6eadc534816d3b68d92dd7d1b0e18154
#
_entry.id   6eadc534816d3b68d92dd7d1b0e18154
#
_cell.length_a   1.000
_cell.length_b   1.000
_cell.length_c   1.000
_cell.angle_alpha   90.00
_cell.angle_beta   90.00
_cell.angle_gamma   90.00
#
_symmetry.space_group_name_H-M   'P 1'
#
loop_
_entity.id
_entity.type
_entity.pdbx_description
1 polymer ?
#
loop_
_entity_poly.entity_id
_entity_poly.type
_entity_poly.pdbx_seq_one_letter_code
_entity_poly.pdbx_strand_id
1 'polypeptide(L)'
;IDQLPGIIAMIFSDAFTPMAGMGAAIGWGVKRGVYSNEAGQGTGPHAAAAAEVQHPSQQGLVQAFSVYIDTLFVCSATAFMILITGAYNVHGAEGGFLVQNLGTNIAANSPLFTQTAVEIVLPGFGKPFIAVALFFFAFTTILAYYYIAETNVAYLKRSINAPGLVLALKVAIM
;
A
#
# COMPACT_ATOMS: atom_id res chain seq x y z
N ILE A 1 -0.21 14.43 -19.19
CA ILE A 1 0.57 15.48 -18.48
C ILE A 1 -0.28 16.76 -18.39
N ASP A 2 -1.00 17.14 -19.44
CA ASP A 2 -1.79 18.38 -19.48
C ASP A 2 -2.93 18.44 -18.46
N GLN A 3 -3.44 17.30 -18.02
CA GLN A 3 -4.50 17.21 -17.01
C GLN A 3 -3.97 17.28 -15.55
N LEU A 4 -2.66 17.10 -15.35
CA LEU A 4 -2.07 17.01 -14.01
C LEU A 4 -2.29 18.27 -13.15
N PRO A 5 -2.15 19.51 -13.67
CA PRO A 5 -2.43 20.71 -12.87
C PRO A 5 -3.90 20.77 -12.41
N GLY A 6 -4.85 20.39 -13.27
CA GLY A 6 -6.27 20.35 -12.94
C GLY A 6 -6.59 19.33 -11.85
N ILE A 7 -5.98 18.15 -11.91
CA ILE A 7 -6.13 17.11 -10.88
C ILE A 7 -5.55 17.57 -9.53
N ILE A 8 -4.39 18.20 -9.54
CA ILE A 8 -3.79 18.75 -8.31
C ILE A 8 -4.70 19.84 -7.72
N ALA A 9 -5.21 20.75 -8.53
CA ALA A 9 -6.15 21.77 -8.09
C ALA A 9 -7.43 21.16 -7.50
N MET A 10 -7.97 20.11 -8.13
CA MET A 10 -9.14 19.37 -7.63
C MET A 10 -8.86 18.72 -6.28
N ILE A 11 -7.72 18.06 -6.10
CA ILE A 11 -7.34 17.45 -4.81
C ILE A 11 -7.32 18.50 -3.70
N PHE A 12 -6.71 19.65 -3.95
CA PHE A 12 -6.64 20.70 -2.94
C PHE A 12 -7.99 21.37 -2.69
N SER A 13 -8.79 21.62 -3.71
CA SER A 13 -10.13 22.22 -3.53
C SER A 13 -11.04 21.30 -2.72
N ASP A 14 -11.08 20.02 -3.05
CA ASP A 14 -11.99 19.06 -2.43
C ASP A 14 -11.55 18.65 -1.03
N ALA A 15 -10.24 18.60 -0.75
CA ALA A 15 -9.71 18.27 0.57
C ALA A 15 -10.17 19.23 1.68
N PHE A 16 -10.46 20.48 1.34
CA PHE A 16 -10.85 21.51 2.29
C PHE A 16 -12.36 21.81 2.29
N THR A 17 -13.17 21.07 1.54
CA THR A 17 -14.62 21.24 1.58
C THR A 17 -15.20 20.68 2.87
N PRO A 18 -16.19 21.36 3.49
CA PRO A 18 -16.83 20.87 4.72
C PRO A 18 -17.50 19.49 4.55
N MET A 19 -17.97 19.17 3.35
CA MET A 19 -18.63 17.89 3.03
C MET A 19 -17.65 16.71 2.91
N ALA A 20 -16.38 16.95 2.61
CA ALA A 20 -15.37 15.89 2.53
C ALA A 20 -15.01 15.30 3.90
N GLY A 21 -15.48 15.92 5.00
CA GLY A 21 -15.12 15.48 6.33
C GLY A 21 -13.60 15.47 6.51
N MET A 22 -12.98 16.65 6.60
CA MET A 22 -11.52 16.80 6.67
C MET A 22 -10.87 15.82 7.66
N GLY A 23 -11.52 15.54 8.79
CA GLY A 23 -11.06 14.55 9.76
C GLY A 23 -11.04 13.12 9.19
N ALA A 24 -12.06 12.75 8.41
CA ALA A 24 -12.11 11.43 7.78
C ALA A 24 -11.05 11.30 6.67
N ALA A 25 -10.86 12.33 5.85
CA ALA A 25 -9.84 12.34 4.79
C ALA A 25 -8.42 12.22 5.38
N ILE A 26 -8.10 12.98 6.43
CA ILE A 26 -6.84 12.88 7.17
C ILE A 26 -6.70 11.48 7.78
N GLY A 27 -7.73 10.96 8.46
CA GLY A 27 -7.72 9.65 9.09
C GLY A 27 -7.45 8.52 8.10
N TRP A 28 -8.12 8.53 6.95
CA TRP A 28 -7.88 7.56 5.89
C TRP A 28 -6.50 7.72 5.24
N GLY A 29 -6.05 8.95 5.01
CA GLY A 29 -4.72 9.23 4.45
C GLY A 29 -3.60 8.71 5.36
N VAL A 30 -3.66 9.00 6.66
CA VAL A 30 -2.70 8.50 7.65
C VAL A 30 -2.73 6.98 7.72
N LYS A 31 -3.92 6.37 7.81
CA LYS A 31 -4.09 4.92 7.86
C LYS A 31 -3.47 4.21 6.64
N ARG A 32 -3.72 4.74 5.45
CA ARG A 32 -3.18 4.18 4.20
C ARG A 32 -1.68 4.40 4.06
N GLY A 33 -1.18 5.58 4.41
CA GLY A 33 0.24 5.90 4.38
C GLY A 33 1.05 5.03 5.34
N VAL A 34 0.61 4.88 6.59
CA VAL A 34 1.26 4.01 7.58
C VAL A 34 1.26 2.55 7.11
N TYR A 35 0.18 2.08 6.50
CA TYR A 35 0.07 0.70 6.01
C TYR A 35 1.02 0.44 4.83
N SER A 36 1.08 1.34 3.85
CA SER A 36 1.93 1.19 2.66
C SER A 36 3.43 1.19 3.01
N ASN A 37 3.85 2.09 3.89
CA ASN A 37 5.26 2.25 4.26
C ASN A 37 5.68 1.37 5.45
N GLU A 38 4.73 0.70 6.11
CA GLU A 38 4.93 0.01 7.39
C GLU A 38 5.55 0.92 8.47
N ALA A 39 5.47 2.24 8.28
CA ALA A 39 6.05 3.22 9.19
C ALA A 39 5.37 3.18 10.56
N GLY A 40 6.15 2.98 11.61
CA GLY A 40 5.66 2.86 12.97
C GLY A 40 5.06 1.49 13.36
N GLN A 41 4.95 0.54 12.43
CA GLN A 41 4.46 -0.82 12.72
C GLN A 41 5.52 -1.72 13.38
N GLY A 42 6.81 -1.33 13.30
CA GLY A 42 7.93 -2.10 13.86
C GLY A 42 8.45 -3.23 12.96
N THR A 43 7.88 -3.42 11.77
CA THR A 43 8.28 -4.47 10.81
C THR A 43 9.55 -4.11 10.05
N GLY A 44 9.72 -2.86 9.65
CA GLY A 44 10.90 -2.37 8.92
C GLY A 44 12.25 -2.67 9.59
N PRO A 45 12.42 -2.50 10.91
CA PRO A 45 13.65 -2.82 11.63
C PRO A 45 14.08 -4.29 11.50
N HIS A 46 13.17 -5.24 11.36
CA HIS A 46 13.52 -6.66 11.20
C HIS A 46 14.30 -6.93 9.91
N ALA A 47 13.82 -6.39 8.79
CA ALA A 47 14.51 -6.51 7.52
C ALA A 47 15.79 -5.65 7.50
N ALA A 48 15.74 -4.45 8.06
CA ALA A 48 16.87 -3.54 8.17
C ALA A 48 18.05 -4.13 8.98
N ALA A 49 17.75 -4.94 9.99
CA ALA A 49 18.77 -5.59 10.82
C ALA A 49 19.64 -6.61 10.06
N ALA A 50 19.17 -7.10 8.90
CA ALA A 50 19.93 -8.01 8.04
C ALA A 50 20.91 -7.28 7.11
N ALA A 51 20.83 -5.95 7.00
CA ALA A 51 21.68 -5.18 6.11
C ALA A 51 23.12 -5.13 6.62
N GLU A 52 24.07 -5.43 5.73
CA GLU A 52 25.50 -5.32 5.99
C GLU A 52 25.95 -3.87 5.76
N VAL A 53 26.09 -3.10 6.82
CA VAL A 53 26.44 -1.67 6.81
C VAL A 53 27.51 -1.36 7.85
N GLN A 54 28.33 -0.34 7.61
CA GLN A 54 29.35 0.08 8.55
C GLN A 54 28.77 0.64 9.86
N HIS A 55 27.63 1.32 9.77
CA HIS A 55 26.96 1.89 10.92
C HIS A 55 25.44 1.77 10.78
N PRO A 56 24.68 1.37 11.83
CA PRO A 56 23.24 1.20 11.77
C PRO A 56 22.46 2.43 11.30
N SER A 57 22.95 3.64 11.55
CA SER A 57 22.30 4.88 11.08
C SER A 57 22.26 5.00 9.57
N GLN A 58 23.18 4.38 8.82
CA GLN A 58 23.15 4.38 7.36
C GLN A 58 21.89 3.66 6.85
N GLN A 59 21.60 2.49 7.42
CA GLN A 59 20.39 1.76 7.07
C GLN A 59 19.13 2.49 7.55
N GLY A 60 19.17 3.14 8.71
CA GLY A 60 18.06 3.97 9.20
C GLY A 60 17.74 5.13 8.25
N LEU A 61 18.74 5.80 7.69
CA LEU A 61 18.55 6.86 6.69
C LEU A 61 17.98 6.31 5.37
N VAL A 62 18.45 5.15 4.93
CA VAL A 62 17.90 4.49 3.72
C VAL A 62 16.42 4.14 3.92
N GLN A 63 16.06 3.58 5.07
CA GLN A 63 14.66 3.29 5.41
C GLN A 63 13.80 4.56 5.47
N ALA A 64 14.30 5.62 6.10
CA ALA A 64 13.59 6.89 6.13
C ALA A 64 13.38 7.47 4.72
N PHE A 65 14.39 7.40 3.86
CA PHE A 65 14.30 7.88 2.48
C PHE A 65 13.33 7.03 1.64
N SER A 66 13.28 5.73 1.84
CA SER A 66 12.37 4.83 1.12
C SER A 66 10.89 5.19 1.34
N VAL A 67 10.52 5.71 2.52
CA VAL A 67 9.16 6.18 2.81
C VAL A 67 8.77 7.34 1.88
N TYR A 68 9.68 8.27 1.61
CA TYR A 68 9.41 9.36 0.67
C TYR A 68 9.25 8.86 -0.76
N ILE A 69 10.09 7.91 -1.19
CA ILE A 69 9.97 7.29 -2.52
C ILE A 69 8.63 6.60 -2.67
N ASP A 70 8.24 5.76 -1.71
CA ASP A 70 6.97 5.04 -1.76
C ASP A 70 5.77 6.02 -1.80
N THR A 71 5.74 7.01 -0.91
CA THR A 71 4.59 7.91 -0.79
C THR A 71 4.52 8.91 -1.94
N LEU A 72 5.62 9.60 -2.25
CA LEU A 72 5.60 10.71 -3.21
C LEU A 72 5.64 10.25 -4.67
N PHE A 73 6.21 9.08 -4.96
CA PHE A 73 6.29 8.58 -6.33
C PHE A 73 5.33 7.43 -6.56
N VAL A 74 5.42 6.35 -5.81
CA VAL A 74 4.64 5.13 -6.10
C VAL A 74 3.15 5.34 -5.81
N CYS A 75 2.82 5.78 -4.60
CA CYS A 75 1.42 6.00 -4.21
C CYS A 75 0.78 7.15 -5.01
N SER A 76 1.51 8.24 -5.25
CA SER A 76 1.01 9.38 -6.03
C SER A 76 0.82 9.01 -7.49
N ALA A 77 1.71 8.22 -8.10
CA ALA A 77 1.55 7.76 -9.47
C ALA A 77 0.25 6.95 -9.64
N THR A 78 -0.03 6.04 -8.71
CA THR A 78 -1.26 5.26 -8.72
C THR A 78 -2.51 6.15 -8.54
N ALA A 79 -2.46 7.09 -7.60
CA ALA A 79 -3.56 8.03 -7.36
C ALA A 79 -3.84 8.90 -8.60
N PHE A 80 -2.80 9.48 -9.20
CA PHE A 80 -2.96 10.29 -10.41
C PHE A 80 -3.47 9.47 -11.59
N MET A 81 -3.02 8.24 -11.75
CA MET A 81 -3.52 7.36 -12.79
C MET A 81 -5.02 7.10 -12.64
N ILE A 82 -5.51 6.80 -11.45
CA ILE A 82 -6.94 6.59 -11.16
C ILE A 82 -7.74 7.87 -11.40
N LEU A 83 -7.25 9.02 -10.93
CA LEU A 83 -7.95 10.31 -11.07
C LEU A 83 -7.97 10.80 -12.53
N ILE A 84 -6.87 10.70 -13.26
CA ILE A 84 -6.78 11.13 -14.66
C ILE A 84 -7.69 10.29 -15.57
N THR A 85 -7.79 8.99 -15.30
CA THR A 85 -8.65 8.08 -16.08
C THR A 85 -10.11 8.13 -15.66
N GLY A 86 -10.45 8.78 -14.54
CA GLY A 86 -11.79 8.75 -13.98
C GLY A 86 -12.21 7.38 -13.44
N ALA A 87 -11.29 6.46 -13.23
CA ALA A 87 -11.56 5.10 -12.80
C ALA A 87 -11.84 5.00 -11.29
N TYR A 88 -12.82 5.77 -10.80
CA TYR A 88 -13.18 5.81 -9.37
C TYR A 88 -14.68 6.07 -9.17
N ASN A 89 -15.16 5.72 -7.99
CA ASN A 89 -16.48 6.05 -7.49
C ASN A 89 -16.35 6.80 -6.16
N VAL A 90 -17.25 7.75 -5.89
CA VAL A 90 -17.32 8.47 -4.61
C VAL A 90 -18.67 8.18 -3.97
N HIS A 91 -18.65 7.61 -2.77
CA HIS A 91 -19.85 7.35 -1.99
C HIS A 91 -20.26 8.60 -1.20
N GLY A 92 -21.55 8.92 -1.19
CA GLY A 92 -22.13 9.93 -0.33
C GLY A 92 -22.36 9.41 1.09
N ALA A 93 -22.51 10.34 2.04
CA ALA A 93 -22.74 10.02 3.46
C ALA A 93 -24.07 9.27 3.70
N GLU A 94 -25.06 9.45 2.82
CA GLU A 94 -26.41 8.86 2.93
C GLU A 94 -26.57 7.55 2.14
N GLY A 95 -25.48 6.93 1.70
CA GLY A 95 -25.49 5.60 1.06
C GLY A 95 -25.69 5.63 -0.47
N GLY A 96 -25.73 6.79 -1.11
CA GLY A 96 -25.71 6.94 -2.57
C GLY A 96 -24.30 7.17 -3.13
N PHE A 97 -24.19 7.30 -4.46
CA PHE A 97 -22.97 7.74 -5.12
C PHE A 97 -23.02 9.24 -5.40
N LEU A 98 -21.98 9.97 -5.01
CA LEU A 98 -21.74 11.35 -5.45
C LEU A 98 -21.14 11.39 -6.85
N VAL A 99 -20.25 10.45 -7.12
CA VAL A 99 -19.64 10.22 -8.44
C VAL A 99 -19.64 8.73 -8.71
N GLN A 100 -20.19 8.31 -9.83
CA GLN A 100 -20.24 6.91 -10.23
C GLN A 100 -19.71 6.78 -11.65
N ASN A 101 -18.44 6.48 -11.79
CA ASN A 101 -17.80 6.26 -13.09
C ASN A 101 -17.65 4.77 -13.41
N LEU A 102 -17.73 3.92 -12.40
CA LEU A 102 -17.61 2.46 -12.52
C LEU A 102 -18.85 1.78 -11.93
N GLY A 103 -19.01 0.47 -12.23
CA GLY A 103 -20.15 -0.32 -11.77
C GLY A 103 -20.34 -0.28 -10.24
N THR A 104 -21.60 -0.38 -9.81
CA THR A 104 -22.01 -0.27 -8.38
C THR A 104 -21.49 -1.38 -7.48
N ASN A 105 -21.07 -2.52 -8.05
CA ASN A 105 -20.67 -3.71 -7.29
C ASN A 105 -19.17 -3.76 -6.95
N ILE A 106 -18.44 -2.64 -7.11
CA ILE A 106 -17.01 -2.61 -6.82
C ILE A 106 -16.80 -2.18 -5.36
N ALA A 107 -16.20 -3.04 -4.56
CA ALA A 107 -15.85 -2.73 -3.18
C ALA A 107 -14.85 -1.56 -3.12
N ALA A 108 -14.97 -0.69 -2.13
CA ALA A 108 -14.17 0.54 -1.98
C ALA A 108 -12.64 0.30 -1.94
N ASN A 109 -12.21 -0.90 -1.56
CA ASN A 109 -10.80 -1.29 -1.49
C ASN A 109 -10.38 -2.27 -2.61
N SER A 110 -11.18 -2.35 -3.68
CA SER A 110 -10.93 -3.30 -4.78
C SER A 110 -9.74 -2.87 -5.64
N PRO A 111 -8.87 -3.81 -6.04
CA PRO A 111 -7.83 -3.56 -7.04
C PRO A 111 -8.38 -3.25 -8.44
N LEU A 112 -9.68 -3.45 -8.65
CA LEU A 112 -10.35 -3.16 -9.93
C LEU A 112 -10.25 -1.70 -10.34
N PHE A 113 -10.16 -0.76 -9.40
CA PHE A 113 -9.93 0.66 -9.73
C PHE A 113 -8.62 0.85 -10.48
N THR A 114 -7.53 0.29 -9.96
CA THR A 114 -6.21 0.34 -10.60
C THR A 114 -6.19 -0.45 -11.91
N GLN A 115 -6.79 -1.64 -11.93
CA GLN A 115 -6.89 -2.45 -13.16
C GLN A 115 -7.62 -1.72 -14.27
N THR A 116 -8.74 -1.07 -13.95
CA THR A 116 -9.52 -0.31 -14.92
C THR A 116 -8.75 0.91 -15.40
N ALA A 117 -8.08 1.63 -14.51
CA ALA A 117 -7.27 2.78 -14.87
C ALA A 117 -6.14 2.40 -15.86
N VAL A 118 -5.42 1.31 -15.60
CA VAL A 118 -4.37 0.83 -16.52
C VAL A 118 -4.98 0.31 -17.83
N GLU A 119 -6.13 -0.38 -17.77
CA GLU A 119 -6.81 -0.89 -18.97
C GLU A 119 -7.30 0.23 -19.89
N ILE A 120 -7.72 1.38 -19.35
CA ILE A 120 -8.08 2.56 -20.15
C ILE A 120 -6.88 3.10 -20.93
N VAL A 121 -5.69 3.11 -20.31
CA VAL A 121 -4.46 3.63 -20.92
C VAL A 121 -3.81 2.61 -21.85
N LEU A 122 -3.86 1.32 -21.49
CA LEU A 122 -3.26 0.20 -22.22
C LEU A 122 -4.30 -0.92 -22.44
N PRO A 123 -5.20 -0.75 -23.41
CA PRO A 123 -6.27 -1.71 -23.66
C PRO A 123 -5.74 -3.11 -23.99
N GLY A 124 -6.30 -4.11 -23.33
CA GLY A 124 -5.92 -5.54 -23.48
C GLY A 124 -4.68 -5.96 -22.71
N PHE A 125 -3.89 -5.02 -22.21
CA PHE A 125 -2.68 -5.30 -21.41
C PHE A 125 -2.84 -4.96 -19.92
N GLY A 126 -3.68 -3.99 -19.59
CA GLY A 126 -3.80 -3.46 -18.23
C GLY A 126 -4.20 -4.50 -17.19
N LYS A 127 -5.24 -5.25 -17.43
CA LYS A 127 -5.73 -6.29 -16.51
C LYS A 127 -4.71 -7.40 -16.25
N PRO A 128 -4.13 -8.07 -17.27
CA PRO A 128 -3.12 -9.09 -17.05
C PRO A 128 -1.86 -8.53 -16.38
N PHE A 129 -1.44 -7.32 -16.74
CA PHE A 129 -0.29 -6.66 -16.10
C PHE A 129 -0.50 -6.49 -14.59
N ILE A 130 -1.63 -5.91 -14.18
CA ILE A 130 -1.95 -5.71 -12.76
C ILE A 130 -2.10 -7.05 -12.04
N ALA A 131 -2.69 -8.08 -12.66
CA ALA A 131 -2.80 -9.40 -12.05
C ALA A 131 -1.41 -10.02 -11.76
N VAL A 132 -0.49 -9.94 -12.72
CA VAL A 132 0.88 -10.42 -12.55
C VAL A 132 1.63 -9.60 -11.49
N ALA A 133 1.50 -8.28 -11.51
CA ALA A 133 2.10 -7.40 -10.51
C ALA A 133 1.60 -7.74 -9.08
N LEU A 134 0.29 -7.90 -8.91
CA LEU A 134 -0.30 -8.28 -7.63
C LEU A 134 0.17 -9.67 -7.16
N PHE A 135 0.33 -10.62 -8.08
CA PHE A 135 0.90 -11.93 -7.74
C PHE A 135 2.32 -11.78 -7.14
N PHE A 136 3.19 -11.01 -7.79
CA PHE A 136 4.54 -10.79 -7.26
C PHE A 136 4.55 -10.02 -5.94
N PHE A 137 3.70 -9.00 -5.79
CA PHE A 137 3.57 -8.28 -4.52
C PHE A 137 3.07 -9.18 -3.39
N ALA A 138 2.07 -10.01 -3.64
CA ALA A 138 1.59 -10.96 -2.64
C ALA A 138 2.67 -11.97 -2.28
N PHE A 139 3.38 -12.51 -3.26
CA PHE A 139 4.46 -13.46 -3.05
C PHE A 139 5.60 -12.87 -2.22
N THR A 140 6.08 -11.67 -2.57
CA THR A 140 7.14 -10.99 -1.81
C THR A 140 6.71 -10.62 -0.40
N THR A 141 5.44 -10.25 -0.21
CA THR A 141 4.86 -9.98 1.11
C THR A 141 4.89 -11.24 1.99
N ILE A 142 4.49 -12.39 1.45
CA ILE A 142 4.54 -13.66 2.19
C ILE A 142 5.98 -13.98 2.60
N LEU A 143 6.95 -13.80 1.70
CA LEU A 143 8.37 -14.02 2.02
C LEU A 143 8.86 -13.07 3.12
N ALA A 144 8.49 -11.80 3.05
CA ALA A 144 8.89 -10.80 4.05
C ALA A 144 8.31 -11.14 5.44
N TYR A 145 7.02 -11.45 5.53
CA TYR A 145 6.40 -11.82 6.79
C TYR A 145 6.90 -13.16 7.34
N TYR A 146 7.19 -14.12 6.46
CA TYR A 146 7.86 -15.36 6.87
C TYR A 146 9.22 -15.07 7.52
N TYR A 147 10.05 -14.22 6.91
CA TYR A 147 11.35 -13.83 7.45
C TYR A 147 11.22 -13.13 8.82
N ILE A 148 10.29 -12.19 8.95
CA ILE A 148 10.01 -11.51 10.20
C ILE A 148 9.58 -12.51 11.29
N ALA A 149 8.66 -13.41 10.96
CA ALA A 149 8.18 -14.44 11.88
C ALA A 149 9.31 -15.40 12.30
N GLU A 150 10.13 -15.88 11.35
CA GLU A 150 11.26 -16.77 11.62
C GLU A 150 12.29 -16.11 12.52
N THR A 151 12.60 -14.83 12.29
CA THR A 151 13.54 -14.06 13.15
C THR A 151 13.03 -13.93 14.59
N ASN A 152 11.74 -13.64 14.77
CA ASN A 152 11.12 -13.57 16.09
C ASN A 152 11.10 -14.92 16.80
N VAL A 153 10.74 -15.99 16.08
CA VAL A 153 10.75 -17.37 16.60
C VAL A 153 12.17 -17.79 16.99
N ALA A 154 13.17 -17.45 16.19
CA ALA A 154 14.57 -17.74 16.51
C ALA A 154 15.05 -17.00 17.76
N TYR A 155 14.58 -15.77 17.96
CA TYR A 155 14.85 -15.00 19.18
C TYR A 155 14.21 -15.66 20.41
N LEU A 156 12.93 -16.03 20.34
CA LEU A 156 12.22 -16.70 21.43
C LEU A 156 12.83 -18.06 21.76
N LYS A 157 13.30 -18.81 20.75
CA LYS A 157 13.95 -20.11 20.94
C LYS A 157 15.22 -20.03 21.77
N ARG A 158 15.91 -18.88 21.82
CA ARG A 158 17.07 -18.69 22.72
C ARG A 158 16.67 -18.72 24.19
N SER A 159 15.43 -18.33 24.51
CA SER A 159 14.89 -18.30 25.87
C SER A 159 14.08 -19.58 26.22
N ILE A 160 13.49 -20.23 25.23
CA ILE A 160 12.58 -21.37 25.41
C ILE A 160 13.12 -22.53 24.58
N ASN A 161 13.43 -23.65 25.23
CA ASN A 161 13.88 -24.87 24.54
C ASN A 161 12.67 -25.58 23.85
N ALA A 162 12.24 -25.05 22.72
CA ALA A 162 11.10 -25.56 21.96
C ALA A 162 11.53 -25.93 20.52
N PRO A 163 12.05 -27.16 20.29
CA PRO A 163 12.61 -27.55 18.99
C PRO A 163 11.58 -27.57 17.84
N GLY A 164 10.28 -27.77 18.16
CA GLY A 164 9.19 -27.82 17.16
C GLY A 164 8.64 -26.46 16.74
N LEU A 165 9.05 -25.34 17.36
CA LEU A 165 8.43 -24.05 17.13
C LEU A 165 8.63 -23.53 15.68
N VAL A 166 9.79 -23.77 15.09
CA VAL A 166 10.09 -23.37 13.69
C VAL A 166 9.29 -24.22 12.71
N LEU A 167 9.13 -25.53 13.01
CA LEU A 167 8.31 -26.39 12.18
C LEU A 167 6.83 -26.01 12.23
N ALA A 168 6.33 -25.69 13.42
CA ALA A 168 4.97 -25.20 13.61
C ALA A 168 4.71 -23.89 12.84
N LEU A 169 5.68 -22.96 12.85
CA LEU A 169 5.61 -21.74 12.06
C LEU A 169 5.53 -22.03 10.55
N LYS A 170 6.36 -22.92 10.04
CA LYS A 170 6.35 -23.31 8.61
C LYS A 170 5.00 -23.90 8.20
N VAL A 171 4.44 -24.76 9.02
CA VAL A 171 3.11 -25.35 8.77
C VAL A 171 1.99 -24.32 8.86
N ALA A 172 2.08 -23.35 9.77
CA ALA A 172 1.06 -22.30 9.93
C ALA A 172 1.02 -21.28 8.78
N ILE A 173 2.11 -21.11 8.04
CA ILE A 173 2.21 -20.16 6.93
C ILE A 173 1.91 -20.83 5.57
N MET A 174 2.04 -22.16 5.46
CA MET A 174 1.62 -22.93 4.27
C MET A 174 0.11 -23.13 4.23
#